data_3d065f42c44fc2ff3ec83c0404d1bb17
#
_entry.id   3d065f42c44fc2ff3ec83c0404d1bb17
#
_cell.length_a   1.000
_cell.length_b   1.000
_cell.length_c   1.000
_cell.angle_alpha   90.00
_cell.angle_beta   90.00
_cell.angle_gamma   90.00
#
_symmetry.space_group_name_H-M   'P 1'
#
loop_
_entity.id
_entity.type
_entity.pdbx_description
1 polymer ?
#
loop_
_entity_poly.entity_id
_entity_poly.type
_entity_poly.pdbx_seq_one_letter_code
_entity_poly.pdbx_strand_id
1 'polypeptide(L)'
;MPYKVRVNARLTAALFLAAILLASLCSCSLKANERERRTRQAARAIQGESLALEEKKSAALDKYIQSLAERERLAQLFVINLEGDEKFSFVERVDDGGQKDRPLVPGGYIFFSFNISNEPEKIAAFTDSVRDFARSNDLTEPFLCLDAEGGYVNRLRGVAGPLPENEWVAKNLSAKEAFLLYSLNAIQLRALGFDLNLSPVVEVQNEGNAAFLDGRSFGSAQNVLVYGSAALLAYQTNNVAAVLKHFPGNNSVDPHKALPVLNFSAAGFERDVAEPFEALAKDAPAGVLMSHALVSVDGLGQELSQGQASLQGQKTPASLSPYWIRSVLRGRLGFKGLVFSDDIFMAALEKNGWPSERAVKGAILAGVNCILMSEKRFAGEWKLVKKLYEGDADFRAAVDDSVRRVMKFKLDFGLLEYDYLSQKIVPAQERPPLSERLEHFYGAKKLNQEALEKYGQR
;
A
#
# COMPACT_ATOMS: atom_id res chain seq x y z
N MET A 1 -31.07 -4.77 -16.04
CA MET A 1 -31.02 -4.89 -14.56
C MET A 1 -30.49 -3.59 -14.01
N PRO A 2 -31.02 -2.97 -12.93
CA PRO A 2 -30.59 -1.65 -12.50
C PRO A 2 -29.23 -1.71 -11.81
N TYR A 3 -28.30 -0.91 -12.29
CA TYR A 3 -26.99 -0.64 -11.69
C TYR A 3 -27.16 -0.19 -10.22
N LYS A 4 -26.70 -1.00 -9.26
CA LYS A 4 -26.50 -0.54 -7.88
C LYS A 4 -25.23 0.30 -7.84
N VAL A 5 -25.41 1.61 -7.83
CA VAL A 5 -24.32 2.56 -7.60
C VAL A 5 -23.70 2.27 -6.23
N ARG A 6 -22.44 1.85 -6.19
CA ARG A 6 -21.66 1.73 -4.95
C ARG A 6 -21.47 3.13 -4.38
N VAL A 7 -22.16 3.44 -3.31
CA VAL A 7 -21.95 4.69 -2.57
C VAL A 7 -20.75 4.47 -1.66
N ASN A 8 -19.59 4.94 -2.08
CA ASN A 8 -18.36 4.93 -1.30
C ASN A 8 -18.54 5.89 -0.10
N ALA A 9 -18.23 5.46 1.12
CA ALA A 9 -18.38 6.27 2.35
C ALA A 9 -17.64 7.64 2.27
N ARG A 10 -16.61 7.72 1.43
CA ARG A 10 -15.90 8.99 1.13
C ARG A 10 -16.70 9.92 0.20
N LEU A 11 -17.53 9.38 -0.69
CA LEU A 11 -18.43 10.17 -1.55
C LEU A 11 -19.58 10.78 -0.73
N THR A 12 -20.09 10.06 0.28
CA THR A 12 -21.10 10.57 1.20
C THR A 12 -20.57 11.73 2.05
N ALA A 13 -19.32 11.66 2.49
CA ALA A 13 -18.70 12.78 3.24
C ALA A 13 -18.50 14.02 2.36
N ALA A 14 -18.08 13.86 1.11
CA ALA A 14 -17.90 14.99 0.17
C ALA A 14 -19.23 15.62 -0.27
N LEU A 15 -20.27 14.83 -0.51
CA LEU A 15 -21.63 15.32 -0.80
C LEU A 15 -22.25 16.03 0.40
N PHE A 16 -21.89 15.63 1.62
CA PHE A 16 -22.35 16.25 2.85
C PHE A 16 -21.72 17.62 3.10
N LEU A 17 -20.42 17.80 2.81
CA LEU A 17 -19.76 19.11 2.85
C LEU A 17 -20.35 20.06 1.80
N ALA A 18 -20.66 19.60 0.61
CA ALA A 18 -21.32 20.40 -0.42
C ALA A 18 -22.75 20.84 -0.03
N ALA A 19 -23.52 19.98 0.65
CA ALA A 19 -24.85 20.31 1.15
C ALA A 19 -24.82 21.34 2.30
N ILE A 20 -23.79 21.30 3.17
CA ILE A 20 -23.59 22.28 4.24
C ILE A 20 -23.24 23.67 3.67
N LEU A 21 -22.42 23.73 2.62
CA LEU A 21 -22.05 24.98 1.94
C LEU A 21 -23.21 25.63 1.19
N LEU A 22 -24.13 24.85 0.63
CA LEU A 22 -25.35 25.37 -0.04
C LEU A 22 -26.42 25.88 0.95
N ALA A 23 -26.45 25.39 2.18
CA ALA A 23 -27.41 25.81 3.21
C ALA A 23 -27.05 27.15 3.86
N SER A 24 -25.81 27.65 3.71
CA SER A 24 -25.33 28.89 4.32
C SER A 24 -25.72 30.18 3.58
N LEU A 25 -26.41 30.13 2.47
CA LEU A 25 -26.67 31.27 1.57
C LEU A 25 -28.06 31.88 1.64
N CYS A 26 -28.97 31.48 2.54
CA CYS A 26 -30.28 32.07 2.67
C CYS A 26 -30.58 32.58 4.09
N SER A 27 -30.60 33.88 4.24
CA SER A 27 -30.81 34.65 5.48
C SER A 27 -32.28 34.76 5.94
N CYS A 28 -32.55 34.29 7.20
CA CYS A 28 -33.58 34.81 8.11
C CYS A 28 -33.30 34.31 9.54
N SER A 29 -32.99 35.16 10.45
CA SER A 29 -32.24 34.91 11.70
C SER A 29 -32.89 34.01 12.77
N LEU A 30 -34.18 33.84 12.83
CA LEU A 30 -34.83 32.94 13.83
C LEU A 30 -35.06 31.52 13.31
N LYS A 31 -35.30 31.38 12.02
CA LYS A 31 -35.39 30.06 11.34
C LYS A 31 -34.00 29.45 11.09
N ALA A 32 -32.95 30.28 11.05
CA ALA A 32 -31.57 29.85 10.87
C ALA A 32 -31.05 28.98 12.03
N ASN A 33 -31.30 29.39 13.28
CA ASN A 33 -30.88 28.64 14.47
C ASN A 33 -31.55 27.26 14.59
N GLU A 34 -32.82 27.15 14.23
CA GLU A 34 -33.53 25.87 14.27
C GLU A 34 -33.10 24.97 13.12
N ARG A 35 -32.84 25.54 11.94
CA ARG A 35 -32.31 24.80 10.76
C ARG A 35 -30.88 24.30 11.02
N GLU A 36 -30.04 25.14 11.61
CA GLU A 36 -28.68 24.78 12.01
C GLU A 36 -28.68 23.64 13.08
N ARG A 37 -29.60 23.74 14.07
CA ARG A 37 -29.77 22.69 15.08
C ARG A 37 -30.20 21.35 14.47
N ARG A 38 -31.16 21.36 13.53
CA ARG A 38 -31.62 20.17 12.79
C ARG A 38 -30.51 19.61 11.92
N THR A 39 -29.73 20.45 11.25
CA THR A 39 -28.59 20.02 10.44
C THR A 39 -27.51 19.37 11.30
N ARG A 40 -27.16 19.95 12.45
CA ARG A 40 -26.21 19.37 13.40
C ARG A 40 -26.72 18.04 14.00
N GLN A 41 -28.03 17.95 14.28
CA GLN A 41 -28.64 16.72 14.79
C GLN A 41 -28.66 15.61 13.72
N ALA A 42 -29.00 15.94 12.48
CA ALA A 42 -28.91 14.99 11.34
C ALA A 42 -27.48 14.54 11.08
N ALA A 43 -26.50 15.47 11.11
CA ALA A 43 -25.09 15.14 10.98
C ALA A 43 -24.61 14.17 12.07
N ARG A 44 -25.00 14.41 13.33
CA ARG A 44 -24.68 13.50 14.45
C ARG A 44 -25.34 12.12 14.29
N ALA A 45 -26.58 12.06 13.82
CA ALA A 45 -27.27 10.79 13.56
C ALA A 45 -26.56 9.99 12.46
N ILE A 46 -26.25 10.63 11.33
CA ILE A 46 -25.50 9.99 10.23
C ILE A 46 -24.11 9.52 10.68
N GLN A 47 -23.41 10.35 11.46
CA GLN A 47 -22.12 9.96 12.04
C GLN A 47 -22.25 8.77 12.99
N GLY A 48 -23.30 8.72 13.81
CA GLY A 48 -23.59 7.59 14.70
C GLY A 48 -23.89 6.31 13.93
N GLU A 49 -24.70 6.37 12.87
CA GLU A 49 -24.99 5.24 11.99
C GLU A 49 -23.73 4.75 11.25
N SER A 50 -22.89 5.67 10.78
CA SER A 50 -21.63 5.34 10.14
C SER A 50 -20.66 4.62 11.09
N LEU A 51 -20.53 5.10 12.34
CA LEU A 51 -19.71 4.45 13.36
C LEU A 51 -20.25 3.04 13.72
N ALA A 52 -21.55 2.91 13.91
CA ALA A 52 -22.17 1.61 14.19
C ALA A 52 -21.99 0.60 13.03
N LEU A 53 -21.98 1.09 11.79
CA LEU A 53 -21.71 0.26 10.62
C LEU A 53 -20.24 -0.21 10.59
N GLU A 54 -19.30 0.70 10.87
CA GLU A 54 -17.87 0.34 10.93
C GLU A 54 -17.57 -0.65 12.06
N GLU A 55 -18.24 -0.53 13.21
CA GLU A 55 -18.15 -1.51 14.29
C GLU A 55 -18.67 -2.90 13.85
N LYS A 56 -19.81 -2.94 13.15
CA LYS A 56 -20.36 -4.20 12.60
C LYS A 56 -19.41 -4.83 11.58
N LYS A 57 -18.86 -4.05 10.67
CA LYS A 57 -17.86 -4.52 9.69
C LYS A 57 -16.62 -5.06 10.39
N SER A 58 -16.14 -4.35 11.42
CA SER A 58 -14.98 -4.77 12.22
C SER A 58 -15.24 -6.10 12.91
N ALA A 59 -16.38 -6.26 13.58
CA ALA A 59 -16.75 -7.52 14.22
C ALA A 59 -16.95 -8.68 13.23
N ALA A 60 -17.51 -8.39 12.06
CA ALA A 60 -17.65 -9.39 10.99
C ALA A 60 -16.28 -9.79 10.42
N LEU A 61 -15.35 -8.85 10.29
CA LEU A 61 -13.98 -9.11 9.85
C LEU A 61 -13.24 -10.00 10.85
N ASP A 62 -13.37 -9.74 12.15
CA ASP A 62 -12.74 -10.57 13.18
C ASP A 62 -13.27 -12.01 13.16
N LYS A 63 -14.59 -12.20 12.93
CA LYS A 63 -15.19 -13.52 12.73
C LYS A 63 -14.68 -14.21 11.46
N TYR A 64 -14.54 -13.47 10.37
CA TYR A 64 -14.00 -14.00 9.11
C TYR A 64 -12.56 -14.49 9.33
N ILE A 65 -11.71 -13.68 9.97
CA ILE A 65 -10.32 -14.05 10.29
C ILE A 65 -10.25 -15.31 11.13
N GLN A 66 -11.13 -15.42 12.14
CA GLN A 66 -11.21 -16.62 13.00
C GLN A 66 -11.67 -17.88 12.24
N SER A 67 -12.45 -17.73 11.18
CA SER A 67 -12.89 -18.86 10.35
C SER A 67 -11.80 -19.36 9.38
N LEU A 68 -10.78 -18.56 9.10
CA LEU A 68 -9.65 -18.98 8.26
C LEU A 68 -8.77 -19.99 9.00
N ALA A 69 -8.26 -20.97 8.28
CA ALA A 69 -7.26 -21.87 8.82
C ALA A 69 -6.00 -21.08 9.21
N GLU A 70 -5.32 -21.51 10.29
CA GLU A 70 -4.08 -20.86 10.77
C GLU A 70 -3.07 -20.72 9.63
N ARG A 71 -2.90 -21.78 8.83
CA ARG A 71 -1.99 -21.77 7.68
C ARG A 71 -2.26 -20.62 6.69
N GLU A 72 -3.53 -20.31 6.44
CA GLU A 72 -3.95 -19.24 5.53
C GLU A 72 -3.72 -17.87 6.18
N ARG A 73 -4.01 -17.73 7.48
CA ARG A 73 -3.76 -16.50 8.23
C ARG A 73 -2.29 -16.12 8.19
N LEU A 74 -1.39 -17.06 8.47
CA LEU A 74 0.05 -16.82 8.47
C LEU A 74 0.57 -16.43 7.07
N ALA A 75 -0.01 -17.00 6.00
CA ALA A 75 0.35 -16.69 4.64
C ALA A 75 0.05 -15.23 4.23
N GLN A 76 -0.92 -14.59 4.90
CA GLN A 76 -1.32 -13.22 4.57
C GLN A 76 -0.23 -12.16 4.84
N LEU A 77 0.81 -12.51 5.61
CA LEU A 77 1.92 -11.61 5.89
C LEU A 77 2.92 -11.49 4.74
N PHE A 78 2.81 -12.29 3.72
CA PHE A 78 3.81 -12.37 2.65
C PHE A 78 3.32 -11.74 1.36
N VAL A 79 4.22 -11.02 0.70
CA VAL A 79 4.07 -10.52 -0.67
C VAL A 79 5.24 -11.09 -1.46
N ILE A 80 4.96 -12.01 -2.37
CA ILE A 80 5.99 -12.73 -3.10
C ILE A 80 5.91 -12.47 -4.60
N ASN A 81 7.02 -12.65 -5.31
CA ASN A 81 6.99 -12.67 -6.75
C ASN A 81 6.35 -13.97 -7.25
N LEU A 82 5.97 -13.98 -8.51
CA LEU A 82 5.41 -15.14 -9.18
C LEU A 82 6.17 -15.40 -10.49
N GLU A 83 6.04 -16.61 -11.02
CA GLU A 83 6.64 -16.99 -12.29
C GLU A 83 5.65 -16.85 -13.45
N GLY A 84 6.21 -16.68 -14.66
CA GLY A 84 5.43 -16.61 -15.90
C GLY A 84 4.86 -15.22 -16.17
N ASP A 85 4.22 -15.09 -17.32
CA ASP A 85 3.65 -13.85 -17.85
C ASP A 85 2.31 -14.05 -18.59
N GLU A 86 1.81 -15.30 -18.65
CA GLU A 86 0.57 -15.63 -19.37
C GLU A 86 -0.49 -16.29 -18.49
N LYS A 87 -0.09 -17.23 -17.63
CA LYS A 87 -0.98 -18.00 -16.77
C LYS A 87 -0.32 -18.34 -15.45
N PHE A 88 -1.05 -18.15 -14.37
CA PHE A 88 -0.58 -18.52 -13.05
C PHE A 88 -0.33 -20.03 -12.95
N SER A 89 0.89 -20.37 -12.58
CA SER A 89 1.28 -21.74 -12.19
C SER A 89 1.71 -21.72 -10.74
N PHE A 90 0.98 -22.45 -9.90
CA PHE A 90 1.32 -22.55 -8.49
C PHE A 90 2.59 -23.39 -8.31
N VAL A 91 3.63 -22.79 -7.72
CA VAL A 91 4.96 -23.42 -7.66
C VAL A 91 5.24 -24.05 -6.30
N GLU A 92 4.72 -23.49 -5.20
CA GLU A 92 5.09 -23.97 -3.87
C GLU A 92 3.94 -24.62 -3.11
N ARG A 93 4.17 -25.88 -2.72
CA ARG A 93 3.33 -26.62 -1.78
C ARG A 93 4.03 -26.65 -0.41
N VAL A 94 3.38 -26.12 0.60
CA VAL A 94 3.90 -26.18 1.97
C VAL A 94 3.40 -27.45 2.64
N ASP A 95 4.33 -28.34 2.99
CA ASP A 95 4.04 -29.47 3.88
C ASP A 95 4.03 -28.97 5.32
N ASP A 96 2.85 -28.91 5.90
CA ASP A 96 2.61 -28.49 7.31
C ASP A 96 2.29 -29.66 8.24
N GLY A 97 2.57 -30.89 7.81
CA GLY A 97 2.36 -32.11 8.59
C GLY A 97 0.94 -32.69 8.54
N GLY A 98 -0.01 -32.02 7.85
CA GLY A 98 -1.41 -32.49 7.83
C GLY A 98 -2.15 -32.33 6.50
N GLN A 99 -1.72 -31.42 5.63
CA GLN A 99 -2.41 -31.11 4.38
C GLN A 99 -1.43 -30.87 3.23
N LYS A 100 -0.70 -31.92 2.88
CA LYS A 100 0.36 -31.87 1.83
C LYS A 100 -0.11 -31.39 0.46
N ASP A 101 -1.37 -31.61 0.12
CA ASP A 101 -1.91 -31.37 -1.22
C ASP A 101 -2.72 -30.06 -1.34
N ARG A 102 -2.99 -29.36 -0.22
CA ARG A 102 -3.74 -28.11 -0.28
C ARG A 102 -2.79 -26.95 -0.61
N PRO A 103 -3.07 -26.16 -1.66
CA PRO A 103 -2.26 -25.00 -2.01
C PRO A 103 -2.25 -23.95 -0.89
N LEU A 104 -1.24 -23.11 -0.86
CA LEU A 104 -1.10 -21.98 0.03
C LEU A 104 -0.85 -20.73 -0.80
N VAL A 105 -1.70 -19.70 -0.65
CA VAL A 105 -1.62 -18.44 -1.37
C VAL A 105 -1.16 -17.34 -0.39
N PRO A 106 -0.17 -16.51 -0.73
CA PRO A 106 0.28 -15.41 0.10
C PRO A 106 -0.76 -14.30 0.19
N GLY A 107 -0.52 -13.31 1.04
CA GLY A 107 -1.34 -12.10 1.13
C GLY A 107 -1.40 -11.30 -0.16
N GLY A 108 -0.29 -11.23 -0.89
CA GLY A 108 -0.19 -10.58 -2.18
C GLY A 108 0.90 -11.13 -3.09
N TYR A 109 0.82 -10.78 -4.37
CA TYR A 109 1.85 -11.04 -5.37
C TYR A 109 2.38 -9.74 -5.95
N ILE A 110 3.71 -9.62 -6.06
CA ILE A 110 4.38 -8.53 -6.76
C ILE A 110 4.79 -8.96 -8.16
N PHE A 111 4.44 -8.14 -9.15
CA PHE A 111 4.76 -8.34 -10.55
C PHE A 111 5.99 -7.53 -10.94
N PHE A 112 6.98 -8.20 -11.50
CA PHE A 112 8.17 -7.59 -12.08
C PHE A 112 8.06 -7.50 -13.61
N SER A 113 9.03 -6.88 -14.26
CA SER A 113 9.02 -6.69 -15.71
C SER A 113 8.93 -8.00 -16.51
N PHE A 114 9.46 -9.09 -15.97
CA PHE A 114 9.38 -10.41 -16.61
C PHE A 114 7.99 -11.06 -16.53
N ASN A 115 7.09 -10.53 -15.70
CA ASN A 115 5.70 -10.97 -15.60
C ASN A 115 4.77 -10.15 -16.53
N ILE A 116 5.29 -9.16 -17.23
CA ILE A 116 4.51 -8.20 -18.01
C ILE A 116 4.66 -8.51 -19.49
N SER A 117 3.60 -9.03 -20.10
CA SER A 117 3.48 -9.18 -21.55
C SER A 117 3.36 -7.81 -22.23
N ASN A 118 3.68 -7.74 -23.53
CA ASN A 118 3.42 -6.54 -24.33
C ASN A 118 1.94 -6.39 -24.75
N GLU A 119 1.09 -7.37 -24.41
CA GLU A 119 -0.32 -7.40 -24.74
C GLU A 119 -1.17 -7.22 -23.48
N PRO A 120 -1.96 -6.14 -23.35
CA PRO A 120 -2.81 -5.89 -22.19
C PRO A 120 -3.75 -7.04 -21.85
N GLU A 121 -4.26 -7.73 -22.88
CA GLU A 121 -5.14 -8.89 -22.76
C GLU A 121 -4.48 -10.03 -22.00
N LYS A 122 -3.21 -10.31 -22.29
CA LYS A 122 -2.45 -11.37 -21.62
C LYS A 122 -2.16 -11.02 -20.18
N ILE A 123 -1.82 -9.75 -19.89
CA ILE A 123 -1.61 -9.30 -18.52
C ILE A 123 -2.90 -9.46 -17.71
N ALA A 124 -4.03 -9.01 -18.27
CA ALA A 124 -5.32 -9.11 -17.58
C ALA A 124 -5.73 -10.58 -17.38
N ALA A 125 -5.53 -11.45 -18.38
CA ALA A 125 -5.79 -12.88 -18.25
C ALA A 125 -4.86 -13.53 -17.20
N PHE A 126 -3.60 -13.12 -17.13
CA PHE A 126 -2.68 -13.62 -16.11
C PHE A 126 -3.12 -13.22 -14.70
N THR A 127 -3.45 -11.95 -14.47
CA THR A 127 -3.96 -11.48 -13.17
C THR A 127 -5.28 -12.17 -12.79
N ASP A 128 -6.19 -12.40 -13.74
CA ASP A 128 -7.43 -13.15 -13.52
C ASP A 128 -7.13 -14.60 -13.13
N SER A 129 -6.18 -15.26 -13.79
CA SER A 129 -5.82 -16.65 -13.48
C SER A 129 -5.28 -16.84 -12.06
N VAL A 130 -4.60 -15.84 -11.48
CA VAL A 130 -4.18 -15.85 -10.06
C VAL A 130 -5.40 -15.89 -9.13
N ARG A 131 -6.41 -15.08 -9.43
CA ARG A 131 -7.63 -14.98 -8.63
C ARG A 131 -8.50 -16.22 -8.76
N ASP A 132 -8.66 -16.70 -9.99
CA ASP A 132 -9.42 -17.90 -10.27
C ASP A 132 -8.83 -19.12 -9.57
N PHE A 133 -7.49 -19.19 -9.49
CA PHE A 133 -6.82 -20.21 -8.69
C PHE A 133 -7.18 -20.13 -7.21
N ALA A 134 -7.15 -18.93 -6.62
CA ALA A 134 -7.51 -18.74 -5.22
C ALA A 134 -8.97 -19.11 -4.96
N ARG A 135 -9.90 -18.63 -5.81
CA ARG A 135 -11.34 -18.93 -5.72
C ARG A 135 -11.63 -20.42 -5.86
N SER A 136 -11.03 -21.07 -6.86
CA SER A 136 -11.24 -22.51 -7.11
C SER A 136 -10.74 -23.41 -5.99
N ASN A 137 -9.93 -22.89 -5.08
CA ASN A 137 -9.41 -23.59 -3.92
C ASN A 137 -9.97 -23.08 -2.59
N ASP A 138 -11.02 -22.25 -2.60
CA ASP A 138 -11.62 -21.63 -1.42
C ASP A 138 -10.60 -20.89 -0.53
N LEU A 139 -9.65 -20.17 -1.17
CA LEU A 139 -8.61 -19.39 -0.50
C LEU A 139 -8.92 -17.89 -0.60
N THR A 140 -8.47 -17.13 0.39
CA THR A 140 -8.55 -15.66 0.34
C THR A 140 -7.72 -15.13 -0.83
N GLU A 141 -8.35 -14.32 -1.70
CA GLU A 141 -7.66 -13.75 -2.86
C GLU A 141 -6.46 -12.91 -2.45
N PRO A 142 -5.29 -13.10 -3.11
CA PRO A 142 -4.15 -12.23 -2.93
C PRO A 142 -4.40 -10.86 -3.58
N PHE A 143 -3.86 -9.80 -3.02
CA PHE A 143 -3.77 -8.54 -3.77
C PHE A 143 -2.61 -8.61 -4.77
N LEU A 144 -2.75 -7.93 -5.91
CA LEU A 144 -1.73 -7.90 -6.95
C LEU A 144 -1.13 -6.51 -7.03
N CYS A 145 0.19 -6.42 -6.94
CA CYS A 145 0.90 -5.16 -6.91
C CYS A 145 2.09 -5.12 -7.88
N LEU A 146 2.56 -3.93 -8.16
CA LEU A 146 3.75 -3.67 -8.97
C LEU A 146 4.32 -2.28 -8.67
N ASP A 147 5.48 -1.96 -9.29
CA ASP A 147 6.04 -0.61 -9.32
C ASP A 147 5.65 0.09 -10.63
N ALA A 148 4.79 1.09 -10.54
CA ALA A 148 4.52 2.06 -11.60
C ALA A 148 4.74 3.46 -11.04
N GLU A 149 6.02 3.82 -10.80
CA GLU A 149 6.42 5.12 -10.27
C GLU A 149 6.38 6.20 -11.36
N GLY A 150 6.73 5.82 -12.57
CA GLY A 150 7.01 6.66 -13.72
C GLY A 150 8.47 6.54 -14.18
N GLY A 151 8.78 7.08 -15.34
CA GLY A 151 10.13 7.01 -15.91
C GLY A 151 10.63 5.58 -16.08
N TYR A 152 11.84 5.31 -15.61
CA TYR A 152 12.44 3.98 -15.76
C TYR A 152 11.92 2.95 -14.74
N VAL A 153 11.37 3.37 -13.61
CA VAL A 153 10.70 2.47 -12.64
C VAL A 153 9.21 2.43 -12.93
N ASN A 154 8.87 1.83 -14.04
CA ASN A 154 7.49 1.59 -14.46
C ASN A 154 7.41 0.24 -15.17
N ARG A 155 6.83 -0.77 -14.51
CA ARG A 155 6.73 -2.12 -15.07
C ARG A 155 5.83 -2.18 -16.31
N LEU A 156 4.89 -1.24 -16.44
CA LEU A 156 3.95 -1.17 -17.57
C LEU A 156 4.38 -0.21 -18.69
N ARG A 157 5.60 0.33 -18.67
CA ARG A 157 6.04 1.36 -19.65
C ARG A 157 5.96 0.93 -21.13
N GLY A 158 6.01 -0.39 -21.41
CA GLY A 158 5.87 -0.93 -22.77
C GLY A 158 4.42 -1.13 -23.21
N VAL A 159 3.46 -1.05 -22.28
CA VAL A 159 2.05 -1.42 -22.51
C VAL A 159 1.09 -0.29 -22.21
N ALA A 160 1.22 0.34 -21.06
CA ALA A 160 0.37 1.45 -20.63
C ALA A 160 0.68 2.75 -21.38
N GLY A 161 -0.13 3.77 -21.16
CA GLY A 161 0.17 5.13 -21.60
C GLY A 161 1.42 5.67 -20.89
N PRO A 162 2.07 6.70 -21.44
CA PRO A 162 3.29 7.25 -20.89
C PRO A 162 3.07 7.79 -19.46
N LEU A 163 4.00 7.45 -18.57
CA LEU A 163 4.06 7.98 -17.20
C LEU A 163 5.47 8.54 -17.01
N PRO A 164 5.66 9.86 -17.12
CA PRO A 164 6.96 10.50 -16.94
C PRO A 164 7.50 10.33 -15.52
N GLU A 165 8.78 10.65 -15.35
CA GLU A 165 9.42 10.72 -14.04
C GLU A 165 8.75 11.76 -13.15
N ASN A 166 8.69 11.50 -11.84
CA ASN A 166 8.05 12.39 -10.88
C ASN A 166 8.69 13.78 -10.85
N GLU A 167 10.02 13.87 -11.03
CA GLU A 167 10.72 15.16 -11.14
C GLU A 167 10.25 15.95 -12.35
N TRP A 168 10.08 15.27 -13.50
CA TRP A 168 9.53 15.90 -14.71
C TRP A 168 8.09 16.38 -14.49
N VAL A 169 7.25 15.54 -13.85
CA VAL A 169 5.87 15.90 -13.51
C VAL A 169 5.83 17.16 -12.65
N ALA A 170 6.65 17.23 -11.60
CA ALA A 170 6.70 18.39 -10.71
C ALA A 170 7.20 19.67 -11.38
N LYS A 171 8.04 19.54 -12.42
CA LYS A 171 8.57 20.69 -13.19
C LYS A 171 7.62 21.20 -14.27
N ASN A 172 6.78 20.34 -14.86
CA ASN A 172 6.07 20.65 -16.09
C ASN A 172 4.54 20.66 -15.96
N LEU A 173 3.97 20.03 -14.93
CA LEU A 173 2.53 19.91 -14.76
C LEU A 173 2.05 20.70 -13.54
N SER A 174 0.84 21.25 -13.62
CA SER A 174 0.12 21.70 -12.43
C SER A 174 -0.34 20.48 -11.59
N ALA A 175 -0.64 20.68 -10.32
CA ALA A 175 -1.18 19.63 -9.43
C ALA A 175 -2.44 18.95 -10.01
N LYS A 176 -3.31 19.73 -10.68
CA LYS A 176 -4.51 19.22 -11.35
C LYS A 176 -4.17 18.31 -12.54
N GLU A 177 -3.20 18.69 -13.36
CA GLU A 177 -2.74 17.87 -14.49
C GLU A 177 -2.04 16.61 -14.00
N ALA A 178 -1.23 16.70 -12.94
CA ALA A 178 -0.62 15.55 -12.30
C ALA A 178 -1.68 14.58 -11.73
N PHE A 179 -2.70 15.09 -11.04
CA PHE A 179 -3.82 14.28 -10.58
C PHE A 179 -4.52 13.54 -11.73
N LEU A 180 -4.77 14.21 -12.85
CA LEU A 180 -5.38 13.58 -14.03
C LEU A 180 -4.46 12.50 -14.61
N LEU A 181 -3.15 12.79 -14.76
CA LEU A 181 -2.16 11.84 -15.25
C LEU A 181 -2.13 10.54 -14.41
N TYR A 182 -2.01 10.68 -13.09
CA TYR A 182 -2.01 9.53 -12.18
C TYR A 182 -3.37 8.83 -12.13
N SER A 183 -4.49 9.54 -12.30
CA SER A 183 -5.82 8.93 -12.41
C SER A 183 -5.94 8.05 -13.65
N LEU A 184 -5.46 8.52 -14.81
CA LEU A 184 -5.44 7.73 -16.04
C LEU A 184 -4.53 6.51 -15.92
N ASN A 185 -3.39 6.63 -15.23
CA ASN A 185 -2.55 5.49 -14.93
C ASN A 185 -3.26 4.49 -13.98
N ALA A 186 -3.92 4.97 -12.93
CA ALA A 186 -4.68 4.13 -12.00
C ALA A 186 -5.81 3.34 -12.70
N ILE A 187 -6.53 3.96 -13.63
CA ILE A 187 -7.56 3.28 -14.45
C ILE A 187 -6.92 2.14 -15.25
N GLN A 188 -5.76 2.38 -15.86
CA GLN A 188 -5.05 1.35 -16.61
C GLN A 188 -4.58 0.20 -15.71
N LEU A 189 -4.01 0.50 -14.53
CA LEU A 189 -3.64 -0.51 -13.54
C LEU A 189 -4.84 -1.38 -13.13
N ARG A 190 -5.95 -0.72 -12.78
CA ARG A 190 -7.17 -1.41 -12.33
C ARG A 190 -7.77 -2.29 -13.43
N ALA A 191 -7.76 -1.82 -14.67
CA ALA A 191 -8.24 -2.56 -15.83
C ALA A 191 -7.43 -3.85 -16.07
N LEU A 192 -6.10 -3.78 -15.89
CA LEU A 192 -5.21 -4.95 -15.99
C LEU A 192 -5.26 -5.88 -14.77
N GLY A 193 -5.99 -5.52 -13.72
CA GLY A 193 -6.18 -6.40 -12.58
C GLY A 193 -5.31 -6.08 -11.36
N PHE A 194 -4.52 -5.02 -11.36
CA PHE A 194 -3.72 -4.63 -10.18
C PHE A 194 -4.56 -3.90 -9.14
N ASP A 195 -4.30 -4.19 -7.88
CA ASP A 195 -4.99 -3.61 -6.72
C ASP A 195 -4.15 -2.55 -6.01
N LEU A 196 -2.81 -2.64 -6.14
CA LEU A 196 -1.89 -1.83 -5.38
C LEU A 196 -0.71 -1.41 -6.26
N ASN A 197 -0.34 -0.13 -6.17
CA ASN A 197 0.88 0.43 -6.73
C ASN A 197 1.86 0.78 -5.60
N LEU A 198 3.09 0.27 -5.69
CA LEU A 198 4.19 0.65 -4.80
C LEU A 198 4.75 2.02 -5.21
N SER A 199 3.92 3.04 -5.11
CA SER A 199 4.14 4.43 -5.52
C SER A 199 3.14 5.33 -4.76
N PRO A 200 3.42 6.62 -4.58
CA PRO A 200 4.54 7.41 -5.08
C PRO A 200 5.82 7.34 -4.22
N VAL A 201 6.96 7.71 -4.82
CA VAL A 201 8.19 8.02 -4.08
C VAL A 201 8.04 9.42 -3.48
N VAL A 202 8.08 9.50 -2.15
CA VAL A 202 7.86 10.74 -1.38
C VAL A 202 9.10 11.16 -0.57
N GLU A 203 10.25 10.65 -0.95
CA GLU A 203 11.53 11.09 -0.41
C GLU A 203 11.86 12.49 -0.94
N VAL A 204 12.21 13.42 -0.04
CA VAL A 204 12.69 14.75 -0.43
C VAL A 204 14.11 14.61 -0.97
N GLN A 205 14.34 15.16 -2.16
CA GLN A 205 15.65 15.07 -2.82
C GLN A 205 16.65 16.05 -2.20
N ASN A 206 17.86 15.57 -1.95
CA ASN A 206 18.99 16.33 -1.47
C ASN A 206 20.29 15.77 -2.09
N GLU A 207 21.43 16.42 -1.84
CA GLU A 207 22.71 15.98 -2.41
C GLU A 207 23.09 14.53 -2.01
N GLY A 208 22.67 14.08 -0.84
CA GLY A 208 22.99 12.74 -0.32
C GLY A 208 22.21 11.61 -0.97
N ASN A 209 21.06 11.88 -1.61
CA ASN A 209 20.19 10.86 -2.21
C ASN A 209 19.86 11.10 -3.69
N ALA A 210 20.26 12.25 -4.28
CA ALA A 210 19.91 12.62 -5.63
C ALA A 210 20.30 11.55 -6.68
N ALA A 211 21.49 10.97 -6.55
CA ALA A 211 21.95 9.93 -7.47
C ALA A 211 21.16 8.61 -7.37
N PHE A 212 20.61 8.30 -6.20
CA PHE A 212 19.75 7.13 -6.01
C PHE A 212 18.31 7.39 -6.50
N LEU A 213 17.83 8.61 -6.28
CA LEU A 213 16.45 8.97 -6.65
C LEU A 213 16.30 9.17 -8.17
N ASP A 214 17.28 9.77 -8.85
CA ASP A 214 17.40 9.86 -10.31
C ASP A 214 16.05 10.05 -11.04
N GLY A 215 15.38 11.18 -10.78
CA GLY A 215 14.07 11.51 -11.34
C GLY A 215 12.86 10.89 -10.64
N ARG A 216 13.05 9.92 -9.73
CA ARG A 216 11.96 9.22 -9.02
C ARG A 216 11.26 10.09 -7.99
N SER A 217 11.94 11.10 -7.42
CA SER A 217 11.37 12.04 -6.45
C SER A 217 10.71 13.23 -7.16
N PHE A 218 9.74 13.86 -6.48
CA PHE A 218 9.22 15.18 -6.89
C PHE A 218 10.18 16.35 -6.58
N GLY A 219 11.31 16.10 -5.93
CA GLY A 219 12.35 17.07 -5.60
C GLY A 219 12.18 17.65 -4.20
N SER A 220 11.75 18.92 -4.11
CA SER A 220 11.62 19.64 -2.82
C SER A 220 10.49 19.12 -1.93
N ALA A 221 10.57 19.37 -0.61
CA ALA A 221 9.51 19.03 0.34
C ALA A 221 8.13 19.58 -0.09
N GLN A 222 8.09 20.83 -0.60
CA GLN A 222 6.86 21.42 -1.10
C GLN A 222 6.27 20.64 -2.29
N ASN A 223 7.10 20.24 -3.25
CA ASN A 223 6.67 19.44 -4.40
C ASN A 223 6.21 18.04 -3.96
N VAL A 224 6.91 17.41 -3.02
CA VAL A 224 6.51 16.12 -2.44
C VAL A 224 5.12 16.21 -1.84
N LEU A 225 4.80 17.26 -1.10
CA LEU A 225 3.48 17.48 -0.53
C LEU A 225 2.40 17.65 -1.63
N VAL A 226 2.65 18.51 -2.61
CA VAL A 226 1.67 18.84 -3.65
C VAL A 226 1.44 17.65 -4.59
N TYR A 227 2.49 17.11 -5.15
CA TYR A 227 2.41 16.07 -6.20
C TYR A 227 2.28 14.66 -5.60
N GLY A 228 2.86 14.43 -4.42
CA GLY A 228 2.66 13.19 -3.67
C GLY A 228 1.20 13.03 -3.25
N SER A 229 0.55 14.09 -2.73
CA SER A 229 -0.89 14.08 -2.44
C SER A 229 -1.73 13.90 -3.70
N ALA A 230 -1.39 14.59 -4.81
CA ALA A 230 -2.10 14.42 -6.09
C ALA A 230 -2.03 12.96 -6.59
N ALA A 231 -0.86 12.34 -6.56
CA ALA A 231 -0.68 10.95 -6.96
C ALA A 231 -1.44 10.00 -6.02
N LEU A 232 -1.28 10.16 -4.70
CA LEU A 232 -1.97 9.35 -3.70
C LEU A 232 -3.48 9.38 -3.88
N LEU A 233 -4.08 10.57 -3.96
CA LEU A 233 -5.52 10.74 -4.16
C LEU A 233 -5.99 10.17 -5.50
N ALA A 234 -5.21 10.37 -6.58
CA ALA A 234 -5.54 9.84 -7.89
C ALA A 234 -5.64 8.31 -7.90
N TYR A 235 -4.67 7.61 -7.32
CA TYR A 235 -4.73 6.15 -7.22
C TYR A 235 -5.90 5.70 -6.35
N GLN A 236 -6.06 6.27 -5.16
CA GLN A 236 -7.10 5.84 -4.22
C GLN A 236 -8.52 6.09 -4.73
N THR A 237 -8.77 7.23 -5.41
CA THR A 237 -10.09 7.54 -5.98
C THR A 237 -10.47 6.60 -7.13
N ASN A 238 -9.47 5.99 -7.78
CA ASN A 238 -9.67 4.96 -8.80
C ASN A 238 -9.55 3.53 -8.25
N ASN A 239 -9.65 3.36 -6.93
CA ASN A 239 -9.63 2.07 -6.24
C ASN A 239 -8.35 1.26 -6.49
N VAL A 240 -7.20 1.95 -6.60
CA VAL A 240 -5.85 1.39 -6.56
C VAL A 240 -5.20 1.86 -5.27
N ALA A 241 -4.73 0.93 -4.46
CA ALA A 241 -4.03 1.24 -3.23
C ALA A 241 -2.67 1.87 -3.55
N ALA A 242 -2.33 2.99 -2.90
CA ALA A 242 -1.04 3.65 -3.06
C ALA A 242 -0.17 3.44 -1.82
N VAL A 243 1.11 3.13 -2.04
CA VAL A 243 2.11 2.90 -0.99
C VAL A 243 3.19 3.96 -1.07
N LEU A 244 3.27 4.81 -0.06
CA LEU A 244 4.32 5.83 0.04
C LEU A 244 5.67 5.18 0.29
N LYS A 245 6.73 5.66 -0.37
CA LYS A 245 8.07 5.09 -0.20
C LYS A 245 9.18 6.11 -0.42
N HIS A 246 10.33 5.86 0.19
CA HIS A 246 10.66 4.85 1.20
C HIS A 246 10.79 5.55 2.55
N PHE A 247 10.29 4.96 3.61
CA PHE A 247 10.42 5.55 4.95
C PHE A 247 11.57 4.88 5.72
N PRO A 248 12.42 5.63 6.42
CA PRO A 248 12.50 7.09 6.48
C PRO A 248 13.36 7.72 5.37
N GLY A 249 13.76 6.96 4.36
CA GLY A 249 14.52 7.43 3.19
C GLY A 249 15.66 6.51 2.81
N ASN A 250 16.38 6.91 1.75
CA ASN A 250 17.61 6.29 1.26
C ASN A 250 18.68 7.36 1.04
N ASN A 251 19.90 6.93 0.77
CA ASN A 251 20.99 7.77 0.31
C ASN A 251 21.52 7.23 -1.05
N SER A 252 22.65 7.74 -1.53
CA SER A 252 23.24 7.32 -2.80
C SER A 252 23.85 5.91 -2.79
N VAL A 253 23.82 5.20 -1.67
CA VAL A 253 24.28 3.82 -1.57
C VAL A 253 23.18 2.89 -2.09
N ASP A 254 23.50 2.04 -3.06
CA ASP A 254 22.64 1.01 -3.57
C ASP A 254 22.26 0.02 -2.44
N PRO A 255 20.99 -0.04 -2.02
CA PRO A 255 20.57 -0.89 -0.90
C PRO A 255 20.71 -2.40 -1.17
N HIS A 256 20.91 -2.81 -2.43
CA HIS A 256 21.25 -4.20 -2.76
C HIS A 256 22.73 -4.54 -2.43
N LYS A 257 23.59 -3.54 -2.33
CA LYS A 257 25.03 -3.73 -2.07
C LYS A 257 25.42 -3.50 -0.63
N ALA A 258 24.87 -2.44 0.01
CA ALA A 258 25.13 -2.09 1.40
C ALA A 258 23.91 -1.39 2.02
N LEU A 259 23.82 -1.39 3.35
CA LEU A 259 22.75 -0.67 4.05
C LEU A 259 23.01 0.84 3.94
N PRO A 260 22.03 1.64 3.47
CA PRO A 260 22.12 3.09 3.52
C PRO A 260 22.30 3.58 4.96
N VAL A 261 23.12 4.59 5.17
CA VAL A 261 23.30 5.24 6.47
C VAL A 261 22.82 6.67 6.37
N LEU A 262 21.77 7.00 7.11
CA LEU A 262 21.13 8.31 7.14
C LEU A 262 21.47 9.00 8.47
N ASN A 263 22.12 10.15 8.38
CA ASN A 263 22.41 10.99 9.54
C ASN A 263 21.71 12.32 9.34
N PHE A 264 20.68 12.57 10.13
CA PHE A 264 19.91 13.80 10.08
C PHE A 264 20.26 14.71 11.27
N SER A 265 20.32 16.03 11.03
CA SER A 265 20.04 16.97 12.09
C SER A 265 18.56 16.89 12.47
N ALA A 266 18.17 17.31 13.68
CA ALA A 266 16.76 17.33 14.07
C ALA A 266 15.89 18.14 13.07
N ALA A 267 16.35 19.32 12.66
CA ALA A 267 15.65 20.16 11.70
C ALA A 267 15.60 19.54 10.29
N GLY A 268 16.65 18.82 9.88
CA GLY A 268 16.67 18.10 8.60
C GLY A 268 15.68 16.95 8.58
N PHE A 269 15.60 16.18 9.66
CA PHE A 269 14.61 15.11 9.79
C PHE A 269 13.17 15.65 9.75
N GLU A 270 12.88 16.74 10.46
CA GLU A 270 11.56 17.37 10.42
C GLU A 270 11.18 17.76 9.00
N ARG A 271 12.00 18.57 8.35
CA ARG A 271 11.71 19.12 7.02
C ARG A 271 11.62 18.07 5.92
N ASP A 272 12.55 17.10 5.90
CA ASP A 272 12.72 16.19 4.77
C ASP A 272 12.01 14.85 4.95
N VAL A 273 11.62 14.49 6.18
CA VAL A 273 10.99 13.19 6.47
C VAL A 273 9.68 13.38 7.24
N ALA A 274 9.72 13.98 8.44
CA ALA A 274 8.58 13.97 9.34
C ALA A 274 7.39 14.76 8.78
N GLU A 275 7.56 16.03 8.41
CA GLU A 275 6.49 16.88 7.88
C GLU A 275 5.84 16.31 6.60
N PRO A 276 6.59 15.85 5.57
CA PRO A 276 6.00 15.23 4.39
C PRO A 276 5.17 13.99 4.71
N PHE A 277 5.72 13.05 5.49
CA PHE A 277 4.98 11.83 5.83
C PHE A 277 3.78 12.09 6.75
N GLU A 278 3.88 13.00 7.72
CA GLU A 278 2.76 13.39 8.58
C GLU A 278 1.63 14.03 7.78
N ALA A 279 1.95 14.92 6.85
CA ALA A 279 0.96 15.57 6.01
C ALA A 279 0.26 14.55 5.10
N LEU A 280 1.02 13.69 4.40
CA LEU A 280 0.48 12.67 3.52
C LEU A 280 -0.26 11.56 4.28
N ALA A 281 0.09 11.28 5.54
CA ALA A 281 -0.64 10.33 6.39
C ALA A 281 -2.11 10.74 6.63
N LYS A 282 -2.42 12.04 6.56
CA LYS A 282 -3.79 12.59 6.69
C LYS A 282 -4.68 12.21 5.50
N ASP A 283 -4.09 11.99 4.33
CA ASP A 283 -4.77 11.49 3.13
C ASP A 283 -5.00 9.98 3.15
N ALA A 284 -4.72 9.34 4.29
CA ALA A 284 -4.92 7.91 4.56
C ALA A 284 -4.32 6.98 3.49
N PRO A 285 -3.00 7.04 3.22
CA PRO A 285 -2.36 6.13 2.29
C PRO A 285 -2.55 4.67 2.71
N ALA A 286 -2.72 3.80 1.72
CA ALA A 286 -2.96 2.37 1.96
C ALA A 286 -1.76 1.69 2.62
N GLY A 287 -0.55 2.16 2.31
CA GLY A 287 0.67 1.61 2.87
C GLY A 287 1.83 2.60 2.91
N VAL A 288 2.86 2.19 3.67
CA VAL A 288 4.21 2.76 3.65
C VAL A 288 5.20 1.63 3.50
N LEU A 289 6.13 1.76 2.56
CA LEU A 289 7.24 0.83 2.38
C LEU A 289 8.47 1.37 3.10
N MET A 290 9.01 0.54 4.00
CA MET A 290 10.17 0.85 4.82
C MET A 290 11.46 0.60 4.06
N SER A 291 12.42 1.52 4.14
CA SER A 291 13.79 1.24 3.71
C SER A 291 14.56 0.42 4.75
N HIS A 292 15.64 -0.25 4.33
CA HIS A 292 16.58 -0.93 5.24
C HIS A 292 17.68 0.01 5.76
N ALA A 293 17.45 1.31 5.75
CA ALA A 293 18.44 2.28 6.18
C ALA A 293 18.75 2.19 7.69
N LEU A 294 20.01 2.43 8.02
CA LEU A 294 20.45 2.70 9.38
C LEU A 294 20.32 4.20 9.63
N VAL A 295 19.53 4.60 10.62
CA VAL A 295 19.14 6.00 10.80
C VAL A 295 19.60 6.53 12.14
N SER A 296 20.20 7.73 12.14
CA SER A 296 20.45 8.54 13.33
C SER A 296 19.93 9.96 13.13
N VAL A 297 19.44 10.57 14.23
CA VAL A 297 18.96 11.95 14.23
C VAL A 297 19.59 12.66 15.44
N ASP A 298 20.29 13.77 15.18
CA ASP A 298 20.93 14.56 16.24
C ASP A 298 19.90 15.15 17.19
N GLY A 299 20.17 15.11 18.49
CA GLY A 299 19.32 15.72 19.53
C GLY A 299 18.05 14.95 19.87
N LEU A 300 17.67 13.93 19.13
CA LEU A 300 16.68 12.94 19.58
C LEU A 300 17.43 11.97 20.51
N GLY A 301 17.45 12.29 21.78
CA GLY A 301 18.30 11.69 22.78
C GLY A 301 18.21 10.18 22.98
N GLN A 302 18.56 9.67 24.16
CA GLN A 302 18.63 8.24 24.53
C GLN A 302 17.47 7.33 24.07
N GLU A 303 16.32 7.87 23.69
CA GLU A 303 15.17 7.12 23.13
C GLU A 303 15.50 6.48 21.78
N LEU A 304 16.26 7.16 20.90
CA LEU A 304 16.77 6.57 19.66
C LEU A 304 17.80 5.48 19.94
N SER A 305 18.65 5.70 20.96
CA SER A 305 19.66 4.73 21.36
C SER A 305 19.05 3.48 21.99
N GLN A 306 17.92 3.59 22.69
CA GLN A 306 17.23 2.43 23.26
C GLN A 306 16.50 1.60 22.18
N GLY A 307 15.93 2.22 21.14
CA GLY A 307 15.36 1.52 20.00
C GLY A 307 16.41 0.93 19.03
N GLN A 308 17.63 1.47 19.02
CA GLN A 308 18.76 0.98 18.23
C GLN A 308 19.74 0.10 19.03
N ALA A 309 19.72 0.18 20.36
CA ALA A 309 20.62 -0.53 21.26
C ALA A 309 20.16 -1.97 21.55
N SER A 310 19.59 -2.66 20.59
CA SER A 310 19.23 -4.04 20.82
C SER A 310 20.20 -4.99 20.13
N LEU A 311 20.64 -5.96 20.91
CA LEU A 311 21.31 -7.17 20.47
C LEU A 311 22.71 -6.97 19.86
N GLN A 312 23.70 -6.84 20.72
CA GLN A 312 25.13 -6.99 20.39
C GLN A 312 25.82 -5.80 19.70
N GLY A 313 25.38 -4.55 19.91
CA GLY A 313 26.09 -3.38 19.39
C GLY A 313 25.93 -3.11 17.90
N GLN A 314 25.07 -3.86 17.20
CA GLN A 314 24.72 -3.62 15.81
C GLN A 314 23.57 -2.61 15.69
N LYS A 315 23.68 -1.64 14.76
CA LYS A 315 22.58 -0.74 14.41
C LYS A 315 21.46 -1.51 13.73
N THR A 316 20.22 -1.31 14.16
CA THR A 316 19.04 -1.97 13.59
C THR A 316 18.52 -1.20 12.39
N PRO A 317 18.33 -1.83 11.22
CA PRO A 317 17.68 -1.20 10.07
C PRO A 317 16.27 -0.67 10.42
N ALA A 318 15.87 0.43 9.80
CA ALA A 318 14.57 1.07 10.08
C ALA A 318 13.38 0.11 9.90
N SER A 319 13.40 -0.75 8.87
CA SER A 319 12.41 -1.79 8.62
C SER A 319 12.30 -2.88 9.70
N LEU A 320 13.31 -3.00 10.56
CA LEU A 320 13.39 -3.99 11.65
C LEU A 320 13.30 -3.34 13.03
N SER A 321 13.03 -2.02 13.08
CA SER A 321 13.06 -1.23 14.31
C SER A 321 11.67 -0.89 14.80
N PRO A 322 11.26 -1.40 15.99
CA PRO A 322 10.01 -0.99 16.63
C PRO A 322 9.91 0.52 16.85
N TYR A 323 11.04 1.18 17.12
CA TYR A 323 11.08 2.62 17.28
C TYR A 323 10.61 3.35 16.02
N TRP A 324 11.20 3.06 14.85
CA TRP A 324 10.84 3.73 13.60
C TRP A 324 9.42 3.42 13.16
N ILE A 325 8.93 2.20 13.36
CA ILE A 325 7.60 1.81 12.91
C ILE A 325 6.53 2.20 13.92
N ARG A 326 6.67 1.80 15.21
CA ARG A 326 5.62 2.00 16.19
C ARG A 326 5.62 3.41 16.78
N SER A 327 6.81 3.91 17.21
CA SER A 327 6.88 5.21 17.88
C SER A 327 6.86 6.37 16.87
N VAL A 328 7.66 6.32 15.81
CA VAL A 328 7.73 7.42 14.85
C VAL A 328 6.59 7.34 13.84
N LEU A 329 6.59 6.33 12.95
CA LEU A 329 5.64 6.29 11.84
C LEU A 329 4.18 6.22 12.32
N ARG A 330 3.85 5.32 13.25
CA ARG A 330 2.47 5.16 13.73
C ARG A 330 2.11 6.13 14.86
N GLY A 331 2.99 6.30 15.83
CA GLY A 331 2.71 7.11 17.02
C GLY A 331 2.78 8.59 16.71
N ARG A 332 3.93 9.08 16.24
CA ARG A 332 4.16 10.50 16.00
C ARG A 332 3.50 11.00 14.70
N LEU A 333 3.76 10.32 13.57
CA LEU A 333 3.25 10.75 12.26
C LEU A 333 1.81 10.29 11.98
N GLY A 334 1.21 9.52 12.87
CA GLY A 334 -0.21 9.17 12.82
C GLY A 334 -0.60 8.17 11.73
N PHE A 335 0.34 7.49 11.09
CA PHE A 335 0.08 6.54 10.00
C PHE A 335 -0.75 5.33 10.46
N LYS A 336 -1.79 4.97 9.71
CA LYS A 336 -2.75 3.90 10.05
C LYS A 336 -2.75 2.70 9.09
N GLY A 337 -2.20 2.85 7.88
CA GLY A 337 -2.21 1.84 6.83
C GLY A 337 -1.26 0.66 7.07
N LEU A 338 -1.02 -0.13 6.02
CA LEU A 338 -0.08 -1.24 6.03
C LEU A 338 1.37 -0.77 6.02
N VAL A 339 2.22 -1.47 6.75
CA VAL A 339 3.68 -1.30 6.70
C VAL A 339 4.25 -2.47 5.91
N PHE A 340 4.94 -2.15 4.80
CA PHE A 340 5.66 -3.11 3.98
C PHE A 340 7.14 -3.06 4.34
N SER A 341 7.82 -4.20 4.38
CA SER A 341 9.28 -4.20 4.30
C SER A 341 9.70 -3.88 2.85
N ASP A 342 10.90 -3.40 2.64
CA ASP A 342 11.59 -3.63 1.37
C ASP A 342 11.97 -5.11 1.24
N ASP A 343 12.54 -5.54 0.11
CA ASP A 343 12.86 -6.95 -0.10
C ASP A 343 13.76 -7.49 1.02
N ILE A 344 13.20 -8.40 1.81
CA ILE A 344 13.86 -8.94 3.00
C ILE A 344 15.11 -9.77 2.67
N PHE A 345 15.27 -10.18 1.41
CA PHE A 345 16.41 -10.93 0.90
C PHE A 345 17.49 -10.06 0.25
N MET A 346 17.40 -8.74 0.40
CA MET A 346 18.51 -7.87 0.00
C MET A 346 19.81 -8.32 0.68
N ALA A 347 20.83 -8.62 -0.13
CA ALA A 347 22.13 -9.11 0.35
C ALA A 347 22.79 -8.19 1.39
N ALA A 348 22.43 -6.90 1.39
CA ALA A 348 22.89 -5.95 2.38
C ALA A 348 22.44 -6.30 3.81
N LEU A 349 21.24 -6.82 4.01
CA LEU A 349 20.77 -7.26 5.33
C LEU A 349 21.64 -8.43 5.86
N GLU A 350 21.78 -9.48 5.06
CA GLU A 350 22.55 -10.68 5.45
C GLU A 350 24.02 -10.33 5.78
N LYS A 351 24.68 -9.56 4.90
CA LYS A 351 26.06 -9.10 5.09
C LYS A 351 26.27 -8.26 6.35
N ASN A 352 25.22 -7.61 6.85
CA ASN A 352 25.24 -6.80 8.07
C ASN A 352 24.67 -7.53 9.29
N GLY A 353 24.63 -8.87 9.28
CA GLY A 353 24.26 -9.70 10.43
C GLY A 353 22.75 -9.88 10.63
N TRP A 354 21.97 -9.66 9.57
CA TRP A 354 20.53 -9.86 9.52
C TRP A 354 20.15 -10.95 8.49
N PRO A 355 20.49 -12.22 8.77
CA PRO A 355 20.03 -13.30 7.90
C PRO A 355 18.48 -13.34 7.89
N SER A 356 17.89 -13.96 6.88
CA SER A 356 16.45 -13.92 6.62
C SER A 356 15.59 -14.27 7.85
N GLU A 357 15.95 -15.33 8.59
CA GLU A 357 15.25 -15.73 9.80
C GLU A 357 15.18 -14.61 10.85
N ARG A 358 16.31 -13.94 11.10
CA ARG A 358 16.40 -12.82 12.04
C ARG A 358 15.67 -11.59 11.49
N ALA A 359 15.77 -11.33 10.19
CA ALA A 359 15.14 -10.20 9.53
C ALA A 359 13.62 -10.33 9.53
N VAL A 360 13.07 -11.49 9.15
CA VAL A 360 11.61 -11.76 9.16
C VAL A 360 11.06 -11.66 10.58
N LYS A 361 11.69 -12.29 11.56
CA LYS A 361 11.28 -12.17 12.96
C LYS A 361 11.31 -10.72 13.43
N GLY A 362 12.40 -10.01 13.15
CA GLY A 362 12.59 -8.60 13.54
C GLY A 362 11.55 -7.69 12.90
N ALA A 363 11.27 -7.83 11.61
CA ALA A 363 10.30 -7.03 10.88
C ALA A 363 8.88 -7.19 11.46
N ILE A 364 8.42 -8.42 11.69
CA ILE A 364 7.09 -8.68 12.25
C ILE A 364 6.98 -8.11 13.67
N LEU A 365 7.96 -8.36 14.52
CA LEU A 365 8.00 -7.79 15.88
C LEU A 365 8.11 -6.27 15.88
N ALA A 366 8.72 -5.66 14.86
CA ALA A 366 8.77 -4.22 14.71
C ALA A 366 7.42 -3.62 14.29
N GLY A 367 6.53 -4.38 13.68
CA GLY A 367 5.20 -3.94 13.23
C GLY A 367 5.05 -3.84 11.72
N VAL A 368 5.95 -4.48 10.95
CA VAL A 368 5.74 -4.73 9.51
C VAL A 368 4.58 -5.70 9.35
N ASN A 369 3.68 -5.40 8.43
CA ASN A 369 2.48 -6.20 8.15
C ASN A 369 2.64 -7.06 6.91
N CYS A 370 3.43 -6.61 5.94
CA CYS A 370 3.66 -7.28 4.67
C CYS A 370 5.16 -7.42 4.42
N ILE A 371 5.65 -8.64 4.38
CA ILE A 371 7.04 -8.99 4.09
C ILE A 371 7.18 -9.16 2.57
N LEU A 372 7.93 -8.26 1.91
CA LEU A 372 8.26 -8.41 0.51
C LEU A 372 9.39 -9.43 0.33
N MET A 373 9.22 -10.30 -0.65
CA MET A 373 10.16 -11.37 -0.97
C MET A 373 10.30 -11.50 -2.48
N SER A 374 11.54 -11.43 -2.99
CA SER A 374 11.85 -11.60 -4.41
C SER A 374 12.16 -13.05 -4.81
N GLU A 375 12.19 -13.97 -3.84
CA GLU A 375 12.71 -15.31 -4.00
C GLU A 375 11.67 -16.41 -3.74
N LYS A 376 11.89 -17.57 -4.33
CA LYS A 376 11.10 -18.79 -4.10
C LYS A 376 11.35 -19.39 -2.72
N ARG A 377 11.30 -18.59 -1.67
CA ARG A 377 11.56 -19.02 -0.28
C ARG A 377 10.32 -18.99 0.59
N PHE A 378 9.17 -18.74 -0.01
CA PHE A 378 7.91 -18.60 0.72
C PHE A 378 7.63 -19.75 1.67
N ALA A 379 7.76 -21.00 1.21
CA ALA A 379 7.52 -22.19 2.04
C ALA A 379 8.44 -22.26 3.27
N GLY A 380 9.71 -21.88 3.11
CA GLY A 380 10.69 -21.85 4.20
C GLY A 380 10.36 -20.81 5.25
N GLU A 381 10.12 -19.57 4.81
CA GLU A 381 9.82 -18.46 5.71
C GLU A 381 8.43 -18.60 6.35
N TRP A 382 7.46 -19.15 5.65
CA TRP A 382 6.18 -19.50 6.24
C TRP A 382 6.33 -20.52 7.38
N LYS A 383 7.15 -21.57 7.20
CA LYS A 383 7.44 -22.56 8.25
C LYS A 383 8.12 -21.92 9.46
N LEU A 384 9.03 -20.98 9.22
CA LEU A 384 9.66 -20.20 10.27
C LEU A 384 8.62 -19.39 11.06
N VAL A 385 7.76 -18.64 10.35
CA VAL A 385 6.70 -17.86 10.98
C VAL A 385 5.76 -18.75 11.78
N LYS A 386 5.37 -19.92 11.26
CA LYS A 386 4.54 -20.91 11.97
C LYS A 386 5.21 -21.35 13.27
N LYS A 387 6.47 -21.78 13.21
CA LYS A 387 7.24 -22.19 14.39
C LYS A 387 7.30 -21.10 15.47
N LEU A 388 7.56 -19.86 15.06
CA LEU A 388 7.61 -18.73 15.99
C LEU A 388 6.24 -18.38 16.54
N TYR A 389 5.19 -18.45 15.72
CA TYR A 389 3.80 -18.21 16.12
C TYR A 389 3.33 -19.20 17.21
N GLU A 390 3.73 -20.46 17.10
CA GLU A 390 3.41 -21.50 18.07
C GLU A 390 4.18 -21.32 19.39
N GLY A 391 5.43 -20.87 19.33
CA GLY A 391 6.37 -20.86 20.46
C GLY A 391 6.55 -19.52 21.19
N ASP A 392 6.09 -18.40 20.63
CA ASP A 392 6.35 -17.04 21.17
C ASP A 392 5.07 -16.22 21.18
N ALA A 393 4.59 -15.87 22.38
CA ALA A 393 3.30 -15.18 22.56
C ALA A 393 3.31 -13.75 22.02
N ASP A 394 4.42 -13.03 22.16
CA ASP A 394 4.56 -11.65 21.65
C ASP A 394 4.61 -11.66 20.10
N PHE A 395 5.31 -12.66 19.54
CA PHE A 395 5.32 -12.85 18.10
C PHE A 395 3.92 -13.20 17.56
N ARG A 396 3.20 -14.07 18.24
CA ARG A 396 1.81 -14.41 17.90
C ARG A 396 0.92 -13.17 17.87
N ALA A 397 0.97 -12.34 18.90
CA ALA A 397 0.19 -11.11 18.97
C ALA A 397 0.53 -10.14 17.82
N ALA A 398 1.82 -10.02 17.44
CA ALA A 398 2.25 -9.20 16.32
C ALA A 398 1.76 -9.74 14.97
N VAL A 399 1.75 -11.05 14.79
CA VAL A 399 1.19 -11.72 13.61
C VAL A 399 -0.31 -11.47 13.52
N ASP A 400 -1.07 -11.68 14.60
CA ASP A 400 -2.52 -11.52 14.61
C ASP A 400 -2.94 -10.07 14.31
N ASP A 401 -2.22 -9.06 14.85
CA ASP A 401 -2.44 -7.64 14.48
C ASP A 401 -2.16 -7.41 12.98
N SER A 402 -1.08 -8.00 12.46
CA SER A 402 -0.71 -7.86 11.06
C SER A 402 -1.73 -8.52 10.12
N VAL A 403 -2.17 -9.72 10.43
CA VAL A 403 -3.24 -10.41 9.67
C VAL A 403 -4.51 -9.56 9.65
N ARG A 404 -4.92 -9.02 10.81
CA ARG A 404 -6.11 -8.17 10.90
C ARG A 404 -5.99 -6.92 10.02
N ARG A 405 -4.82 -6.30 9.96
CA ARG A 405 -4.56 -5.13 9.11
C ARG A 405 -4.60 -5.48 7.62
N VAL A 406 -4.00 -6.60 7.23
CA VAL A 406 -4.04 -7.09 5.83
C VAL A 406 -5.48 -7.41 5.42
N MET A 407 -6.27 -8.07 6.27
CA MET A 407 -7.67 -8.37 5.97
C MET A 407 -8.53 -7.11 5.90
N LYS A 408 -8.28 -6.13 6.80
CA LYS A 408 -8.94 -4.83 6.70
C LYS A 408 -8.60 -4.12 5.39
N PHE A 409 -7.34 -4.13 4.97
CA PHE A 409 -6.93 -3.60 3.68
C PHE A 409 -7.69 -4.28 2.53
N LYS A 410 -7.78 -5.61 2.53
CA LYS A 410 -8.54 -6.36 1.52
C LYS A 410 -10.02 -5.95 1.48
N LEU A 411 -10.62 -5.68 2.64
CA LEU A 411 -11.99 -5.17 2.73
C LEU A 411 -12.10 -3.72 2.21
N ASP A 412 -11.16 -2.84 2.59
CA ASP A 412 -11.17 -1.43 2.21
C ASP A 412 -10.99 -1.23 0.69
N PHE A 413 -10.23 -2.11 0.03
CA PHE A 413 -9.92 -2.04 -1.41
C PHE A 413 -10.73 -3.03 -2.27
N GLY A 414 -11.74 -3.69 -1.68
CA GLY A 414 -12.72 -4.49 -2.41
C GLY A 414 -12.21 -5.82 -2.95
N LEU A 415 -11.26 -6.46 -2.23
CA LEU A 415 -10.94 -7.89 -2.39
C LEU A 415 -11.82 -8.76 -1.48
N LEU A 416 -12.33 -8.17 -0.42
CA LEU A 416 -13.38 -8.69 0.45
C LEU A 416 -14.54 -7.70 0.47
N GLU A 417 -15.76 -8.18 0.73
CA GLU A 417 -16.96 -7.36 0.83
C GLU A 417 -17.73 -7.67 2.11
N TYR A 418 -18.35 -6.62 2.67
CA TYR A 418 -19.34 -6.81 3.73
C TYR A 418 -20.72 -7.01 3.10
N ASP A 419 -21.26 -8.20 3.23
CA ASP A 419 -22.63 -8.49 2.82
C ASP A 419 -23.63 -7.97 3.86
N TYR A 420 -24.39 -6.97 3.49
CA TYR A 420 -25.36 -6.31 4.37
C TYR A 420 -26.53 -7.22 4.76
N LEU A 421 -26.85 -8.23 3.97
CA LEU A 421 -27.97 -9.13 4.25
C LEU A 421 -27.57 -10.19 5.29
N SER A 422 -26.43 -10.84 5.07
CA SER A 422 -25.92 -11.86 6.00
C SER A 422 -25.12 -11.27 7.16
N GLN A 423 -24.73 -10.01 7.09
CA GLN A 423 -23.80 -9.32 8.03
C GLN A 423 -22.46 -10.05 8.17
N LYS A 424 -21.96 -10.61 7.09
CA LYS A 424 -20.70 -11.36 7.01
C LYS A 424 -19.71 -10.70 6.04
N ILE A 425 -18.44 -11.01 6.25
CA ILE A 425 -17.41 -10.77 5.22
C ILE A 425 -17.43 -11.95 4.26
N VAL A 426 -17.44 -11.62 2.96
CA VAL A 426 -17.43 -12.58 1.85
C VAL A 426 -16.35 -12.18 0.85
N PRO A 427 -15.88 -13.10 0.00
CA PRO A 427 -15.05 -12.74 -1.15
C PRO A 427 -15.77 -11.70 -2.02
N ALA A 428 -15.01 -10.78 -2.61
CA ALA A 428 -15.59 -9.78 -3.49
C ALA A 428 -16.23 -10.43 -4.71
N GLN A 429 -17.23 -9.74 -5.27
CA GLN A 429 -17.86 -10.17 -6.52
C GLN A 429 -16.84 -10.19 -7.67
N GLU A 430 -17.16 -10.98 -8.70
CA GLU A 430 -16.36 -11.02 -9.93
C GLU A 430 -16.16 -9.63 -10.52
N ARG A 431 -14.99 -9.42 -11.10
CA ARG A 431 -14.65 -8.19 -11.82
C ARG A 431 -15.52 -8.04 -13.08
N PRO A 432 -15.65 -6.82 -13.61
CA PRO A 432 -16.28 -6.61 -14.90
C PRO A 432 -15.64 -7.50 -15.98
N PRO A 433 -16.38 -7.87 -17.03
CA PRO A 433 -15.84 -8.65 -18.14
C PRO A 433 -14.56 -8.06 -18.71
N LEU A 434 -13.66 -8.92 -19.20
CA LEU A 434 -12.36 -8.50 -19.74
C LEU A 434 -12.52 -7.45 -20.84
N SER A 435 -13.52 -7.58 -21.73
CA SER A 435 -13.79 -6.62 -22.80
C SER A 435 -14.09 -5.21 -22.27
N GLU A 436 -14.89 -5.09 -21.21
CA GLU A 436 -15.22 -3.80 -20.58
C GLU A 436 -13.97 -3.19 -19.91
N ARG A 437 -13.16 -4.01 -19.23
CA ARG A 437 -11.93 -3.55 -18.60
C ARG A 437 -10.90 -3.05 -19.63
N LEU A 438 -10.79 -3.75 -20.77
CA LEU A 438 -9.90 -3.34 -21.85
C LEU A 438 -10.39 -2.07 -22.55
N GLU A 439 -11.69 -1.84 -22.69
CA GLU A 439 -12.22 -0.56 -23.16
C GLU A 439 -11.76 0.59 -22.26
N HIS A 440 -11.88 0.43 -20.94
CA HIS A 440 -11.36 1.41 -19.97
C HIS A 440 -9.84 1.60 -20.09
N PHE A 441 -9.08 0.51 -20.23
CA PHE A 441 -7.64 0.56 -20.42
C PHE A 441 -7.23 1.39 -21.64
N TYR A 442 -7.77 1.06 -22.80
CA TYR A 442 -7.43 1.74 -24.05
C TYR A 442 -7.93 3.18 -24.08
N GLY A 443 -9.12 3.44 -23.52
CA GLY A 443 -9.64 4.80 -23.36
C GLY A 443 -8.73 5.67 -22.51
N ALA A 444 -8.32 5.17 -21.34
CA ALA A 444 -7.39 5.89 -20.46
C ALA A 444 -6.00 6.05 -21.08
N LYS A 445 -5.48 5.03 -21.78
CA LYS A 445 -4.20 5.10 -22.49
C LYS A 445 -4.19 6.20 -23.55
N LYS A 446 -5.25 6.28 -24.36
CA LYS A 446 -5.41 7.32 -25.41
C LYS A 446 -5.44 8.71 -24.78
N LEU A 447 -6.27 8.94 -23.77
CA LEU A 447 -6.35 10.23 -23.08
C LEU A 447 -5.02 10.63 -22.41
N ASN A 448 -4.30 9.65 -21.89
CA ASN A 448 -2.97 9.88 -21.30
C ASN A 448 -1.97 10.34 -22.36
N GLN A 449 -1.94 9.69 -23.53
CA GLN A 449 -1.08 10.09 -24.67
C GLN A 449 -1.43 11.51 -25.13
N GLU A 450 -2.70 11.80 -25.40
CA GLU A 450 -3.18 13.13 -25.82
C GLU A 450 -2.82 14.22 -24.79
N ALA A 451 -2.93 13.93 -23.49
CA ALA A 451 -2.61 14.87 -22.42
C ALA A 451 -1.11 15.25 -22.39
N LEU A 452 -0.23 14.35 -22.80
CA LEU A 452 1.22 14.54 -22.74
C LEU A 452 1.84 14.96 -24.08
N GLU A 453 1.14 14.80 -25.20
CA GLU A 453 1.63 15.24 -26.55
C GLU A 453 2.02 16.70 -26.59
N LYS A 454 1.25 17.58 -25.92
CA LYS A 454 1.55 19.02 -25.83
C LYS A 454 2.90 19.35 -25.17
N TYR A 455 3.46 18.38 -24.41
CA TYR A 455 4.77 18.50 -23.75
C TYR A 455 5.88 17.72 -24.48
N GLY A 456 5.59 17.15 -25.67
CA GLY A 456 6.55 16.33 -26.42
C GLY A 456 6.86 14.97 -25.83
N GLN A 457 6.08 14.52 -24.87
CA GLN A 457 6.18 13.17 -24.29
C GLN A 457 5.31 12.20 -25.12
N ARG A 458 5.91 11.12 -25.63
CA ARG A 458 5.24 10.10 -26.45
C ARG A 458 5.33 8.72 -25.84
#